data_e272aa7b4d8ee72c1b071569d891f030
#
_entry.id   e272aa7b4d8ee72c1b071569d891f030
#
_cell.length_a   1.000
_cell.length_b   1.000
_cell.length_c   1.000
_cell.angle_alpha   90.00
_cell.angle_beta   90.00
_cell.angle_gamma   90.00
#
_symmetry.space_group_name_H-M   'P 1'
#
loop_
_entity.id
_entity.type
_entity.pdbx_description
1 polymer ?
#
loop_
_entity_poly.entity_id
_entity_poly.type
_entity_poly.pdbx_seq_one_letter_code
_entity_poly.pdbx_strand_id
1 'polypeptide(L)'
;MREALFFLIFSKICHIKYLYSDHIHRCLMLASKGFRLAARQPLMPYISGSIEILPERISLGTVKYVVDVRRVVIQGKGVRRARAKVWPWKATFELHYDEEVFRQDFMDKVIRDQVFLTAGRAIGLLEYRPAKGGKFGRFRVIKWEH
;
A
#
# COMPACT_ATOMS: atom_id res chain seq x y z
N MET A 1 21.28 -5.14 2.78
CA MET A 1 19.80 -4.95 2.85
C MET A 1 19.17 -6.16 3.52
N ARG A 2 18.26 -5.92 4.44
CA ARG A 2 17.44 -6.98 5.03
C ARG A 2 16.10 -7.07 4.33
N GLU A 3 15.56 -8.29 4.33
CA GLU A 3 14.28 -8.61 3.72
C GLU A 3 13.22 -8.78 4.80
N ALA A 4 12.02 -8.29 4.56
CA ALA A 4 10.85 -8.58 5.37
C ALA A 4 9.71 -9.04 4.47
N LEU A 5 9.12 -10.19 4.78
CA LEU A 5 8.03 -10.78 4.00
C LEU A 5 6.68 -10.29 4.53
N PHE A 6 5.86 -9.74 3.64
CA PHE A 6 4.58 -9.16 4.01
C PHE A 6 3.40 -9.88 3.38
N PHE A 7 2.36 -10.03 4.19
CA PHE A 7 1.06 -10.49 3.72
C PHE A 7 0.01 -9.41 3.98
N LEU A 8 -0.66 -8.97 2.93
CA LEU A 8 -1.77 -8.05 3.02
C LEU A 8 -3.07 -8.76 2.64
N ILE A 9 -4.10 -8.68 3.49
CA ILE A 9 -5.44 -9.14 3.17
C ILE A 9 -6.39 -7.96 3.18
N PHE A 10 -7.15 -7.80 2.13
CA PHE A 10 -8.28 -6.89 2.19
C PHE A 10 -9.39 -6.80 1.23
N SER A 11 -10.23 -5.81 1.57
CA SER A 11 -11.48 -5.48 0.92
C SER A 11 -11.28 -4.92 -0.49
N LYS A 12 -12.09 -5.39 -1.41
CA LYS A 12 -12.37 -4.85 -2.76
C LYS A 12 -11.34 -3.89 -3.36
N ILE A 13 -10.49 -4.39 -4.22
CA ILE A 13 -9.65 -3.60 -5.13
C ILE A 13 -10.37 -3.42 -6.47
N CYS A 14 -10.38 -2.19 -6.97
CA CYS A 14 -10.74 -1.90 -8.36
C CYS A 14 -9.50 -1.87 -9.22
N HIS A 15 -9.42 -2.78 -10.18
CA HIS A 15 -8.71 -2.60 -11.43
C HIS A 15 -7.68 -3.61 -11.92
N ILE A 16 -7.09 -4.56 -11.17
CA ILE A 16 -5.93 -5.26 -11.72
C ILE A 16 -5.79 -6.69 -11.19
N LYS A 17 -5.24 -7.58 -12.03
CA LYS A 17 -4.78 -8.93 -11.64
C LYS A 17 -3.53 -8.91 -10.78
N TYR A 18 -2.77 -7.82 -10.80
CA TYR A 18 -1.52 -7.61 -10.09
C TYR A 18 -1.54 -6.26 -9.41
N LEU A 19 -0.87 -6.18 -8.27
CA LEU A 19 -0.54 -4.93 -7.61
C LEU A 19 0.92 -4.60 -7.97
N TYR A 20 1.19 -3.39 -8.43
CA TYR A 20 2.56 -2.96 -8.67
C TYR A 20 3.21 -2.50 -7.37
N SER A 21 4.49 -2.81 -7.19
CA SER A 21 5.29 -2.39 -6.04
C SER A 21 5.23 -0.87 -5.81
N ASP A 22 5.22 -0.09 -6.88
CA ASP A 22 5.10 1.37 -6.83
C ASP A 22 3.82 1.85 -6.13
N HIS A 23 2.72 1.12 -6.26
CA HIS A 23 1.49 1.49 -5.56
C HIS A 23 1.64 1.37 -4.04
N ILE A 24 2.32 0.31 -3.58
CA ILE A 24 2.60 0.10 -2.16
C ILE A 24 3.62 1.12 -1.68
N HIS A 25 4.72 1.30 -2.42
CA HIS A 25 5.78 2.25 -2.08
C HIS A 25 5.21 3.67 -1.94
N ARG A 26 4.42 4.12 -2.91
CA ARG A 26 3.75 5.43 -2.86
C ARG A 26 2.76 5.55 -1.71
N CYS A 27 2.04 4.47 -1.39
CA CYS A 27 1.13 4.44 -0.25
C CYS A 27 1.89 4.64 1.07
N LEU A 28 3.01 3.96 1.24
CA LEU A 28 3.89 4.11 2.42
C LEU A 28 4.48 5.52 2.52
N MET A 29 4.95 6.09 1.41
CA MET A 29 5.43 7.47 1.37
C MET A 29 4.36 8.45 1.85
N LEU A 30 3.13 8.33 1.35
CA LEU A 30 2.02 9.19 1.75
C LEU A 30 1.64 8.99 3.21
N ALA A 31 1.65 7.76 3.70
CA ALA A 31 1.36 7.45 5.09
C ALA A 31 2.43 7.98 6.04
N SER A 32 3.68 8.04 5.59
CA SER A 32 4.81 8.46 6.42
C SER A 32 4.93 9.97 6.64
N LYS A 33 4.12 10.79 5.99
CA LYS A 33 4.18 12.27 6.10
C LYS A 33 4.09 12.80 7.53
N GLY A 34 3.36 12.12 8.40
CA GLY A 34 3.20 12.51 9.82
C GLY A 34 4.28 11.96 10.74
N PHE A 35 5.19 11.14 10.24
CA PHE A 35 6.20 10.44 11.05
C PHE A 35 7.59 11.03 10.86
N ARG A 36 8.47 10.75 11.82
CA ARG A 36 9.86 11.20 11.82
C ARG A 36 10.81 10.02 12.03
N LEU A 37 11.96 10.08 11.38
CA LEU A 37 13.07 9.15 11.62
C LEU A 37 13.80 9.53 12.92
N ALA A 38 14.04 10.85 13.11
CA ALA A 38 14.63 11.44 14.32
C ALA A 38 13.96 12.81 14.58
N ALA A 39 14.32 13.47 15.65
CA ALA A 39 13.67 14.68 16.18
C ALA A 39 13.31 15.76 15.14
N ARG A 40 14.13 15.96 14.13
CA ARG A 40 13.93 16.97 13.07
C ARG A 40 13.93 16.40 11.64
N GLN A 41 13.97 15.06 11.48
CA GLN A 41 14.07 14.41 10.18
C GLN A 41 12.74 13.79 9.78
N PRO A 42 12.02 14.33 8.78
CA PRO A 42 10.79 13.74 8.30
C PRO A 42 11.07 12.36 7.67
N LEU A 43 10.18 11.40 7.91
CA LEU A 43 10.39 10.00 7.50
C LEU A 43 10.24 9.78 5.98
N MET A 44 9.39 10.55 5.33
CA MET A 44 9.01 10.33 3.92
C MET A 44 10.20 10.26 2.94
N PRO A 45 11.21 11.15 2.97
CA PRO A 45 12.36 11.07 2.07
C PRO A 45 13.17 9.79 2.25
N TYR A 46 13.28 9.32 3.48
CA TYR A 46 14.02 8.09 3.79
C TYR A 46 13.28 6.84 3.30
N ILE A 47 11.96 6.79 3.41
CA ILE A 47 11.17 5.72 2.79
C ILE A 47 11.37 5.73 1.27
N SER A 48 11.34 6.91 0.66
CA SER A 48 11.53 7.01 -0.80
C SER A 48 12.89 6.50 -1.27
N GLY A 49 13.95 6.78 -0.53
CA GLY A 49 15.32 6.47 -0.95
C GLY A 49 15.90 5.15 -0.42
N SER A 50 15.33 4.59 0.64
CA SER A 50 15.95 3.48 1.38
C SER A 50 15.03 2.27 1.57
N ILE A 51 13.87 2.25 0.92
CA ILE A 51 12.96 1.11 0.91
C ILE A 51 12.65 0.73 -0.53
N GLU A 52 12.82 -0.55 -0.85
CA GLU A 52 12.45 -1.15 -2.12
C GLU A 52 11.44 -2.29 -1.87
N ILE A 53 10.49 -2.44 -2.77
CA ILE A 53 9.45 -3.47 -2.69
C ILE A 53 9.53 -4.37 -3.90
N LEU A 54 9.64 -5.67 -3.65
CA LEU A 54 9.79 -6.70 -4.66
C LEU A 54 8.71 -7.80 -4.51
N PRO A 55 8.30 -8.47 -5.58
CA PRO A 55 8.61 -8.18 -6.98
C PRO A 55 7.86 -6.94 -7.49
N GLU A 56 8.24 -6.44 -8.66
CA GLU A 56 7.55 -5.30 -9.31
C GLU A 56 6.04 -5.56 -9.51
N ARG A 57 5.69 -6.80 -9.89
CA ARG A 57 4.30 -7.26 -10.03
C ARG A 57 3.95 -8.25 -8.94
N ILE A 58 3.10 -7.85 -8.04
CA ILE A 58 2.68 -8.62 -6.87
C ILE A 58 1.33 -9.28 -7.16
N SER A 59 1.27 -10.60 -7.04
CA SER A 59 0.02 -11.35 -7.21
C SER A 59 -0.98 -11.00 -6.11
N LEU A 60 -2.26 -10.92 -6.47
CA LEU A 60 -3.36 -10.75 -5.52
C LEU A 60 -3.91 -12.09 -4.97
N GLY A 61 -3.26 -13.21 -5.31
CA GLY A 61 -3.68 -14.54 -4.85
C GLY A 61 -5.02 -15.03 -5.43
N THR A 62 -5.61 -14.28 -6.34
CA THR A 62 -6.85 -14.64 -7.03
C THR A 62 -6.92 -13.99 -8.40
N VAL A 63 -7.58 -14.69 -9.34
CA VAL A 63 -7.90 -14.16 -10.68
C VAL A 63 -9.39 -13.83 -10.82
N LYS A 64 -10.18 -14.10 -9.78
CA LYS A 64 -11.61 -13.82 -9.79
C LYS A 64 -11.87 -12.33 -9.55
N TYR A 65 -12.75 -11.77 -10.35
CA TYR A 65 -13.16 -10.37 -10.20
C TYR A 65 -14.63 -10.21 -10.57
N VAL A 66 -15.21 -9.13 -10.09
CA VAL A 66 -16.56 -8.66 -10.47
C VAL A 66 -16.41 -7.31 -11.14
N VAL A 67 -17.22 -7.06 -12.17
CA VAL A 67 -17.23 -5.74 -12.82
C VAL A 67 -18.03 -4.76 -11.95
N ASP A 68 -17.38 -3.72 -11.46
CA ASP A 68 -18.03 -2.64 -10.70
C ASP A 68 -18.18 -1.42 -11.62
N VAL A 69 -19.44 -1.00 -11.83
CA VAL A 69 -19.76 0.15 -12.68
C VAL A 69 -20.19 1.32 -11.81
N ARG A 70 -19.47 2.43 -11.91
CA ARG A 70 -19.77 3.65 -11.15
C ARG A 70 -19.77 4.89 -12.01
N ARG A 71 -20.66 5.82 -11.66
CA ARG A 71 -20.61 7.18 -12.19
C ARG A 71 -19.50 7.93 -11.47
N VAL A 72 -18.57 8.46 -12.22
CA VAL A 72 -17.50 9.33 -11.75
C VAL A 72 -17.59 10.68 -12.48
N VAL A 73 -17.17 11.73 -11.84
CA VAL A 73 -17.11 13.06 -12.45
C VAL A 73 -15.68 13.30 -12.93
N ILE A 74 -15.52 13.54 -14.22
CA ILE A 74 -14.25 13.88 -14.86
C ILE A 74 -14.43 15.20 -15.56
N GLN A 75 -13.66 16.21 -15.19
CA GLN A 75 -13.76 17.57 -15.75
C GLN A 75 -15.20 18.12 -15.76
N GLY A 76 -15.92 17.92 -14.65
CA GLY A 76 -17.30 18.37 -14.51
C GLY A 76 -18.37 17.53 -15.22
N LYS A 77 -17.98 16.51 -16.01
CA LYS A 77 -18.89 15.61 -16.72
C LYS A 77 -19.04 14.27 -16.00
N GLY A 78 -20.27 13.81 -15.83
CA GLY A 78 -20.58 12.49 -15.27
C GLY A 78 -20.33 11.39 -16.31
N VAL A 79 -19.36 10.54 -16.04
CA VAL A 79 -18.97 9.40 -16.91
C VAL A 79 -19.17 8.09 -16.17
N ARG A 80 -19.72 7.08 -16.83
CA ARG A 80 -19.75 5.72 -16.29
C ARG A 80 -18.39 5.06 -16.50
N ARG A 81 -17.81 4.53 -15.44
CA ARG A 81 -16.57 3.73 -15.50
C ARG A 81 -16.82 2.33 -14.98
N ALA A 82 -16.47 1.34 -15.79
CA ALA A 82 -16.47 -0.07 -15.42
C ALA A 82 -15.04 -0.48 -15.04
N ARG A 83 -14.89 -1.17 -13.91
CA ARG A 83 -13.60 -1.63 -13.39
C ARG A 83 -13.73 -3.00 -12.76
N ALA A 84 -12.65 -3.78 -12.87
CA ALA A 84 -12.57 -5.03 -12.15
C ALA A 84 -12.46 -4.77 -10.64
N LYS A 85 -13.28 -5.44 -9.88
CA LYS A 85 -13.29 -5.42 -8.42
C LYS A 85 -12.92 -6.80 -7.91
N VAL A 86 -11.82 -6.87 -7.20
CA VAL A 86 -11.26 -8.11 -6.65
C VAL A 86 -11.55 -8.18 -5.16
N TRP A 87 -12.09 -9.30 -4.71
CA TRP A 87 -12.33 -9.57 -3.29
C TRP A 87 -12.66 -11.04 -3.07
N PRO A 88 -12.14 -11.70 -2.02
CA PRO A 88 -11.01 -11.27 -1.19
C PRO A 88 -9.69 -11.33 -1.97
N TRP A 89 -8.67 -10.63 -1.50
CA TRP A 89 -7.33 -10.68 -2.08
C TRP A 89 -6.25 -10.72 -1.00
N LYS A 90 -5.10 -11.25 -1.37
CA LYS A 90 -3.92 -11.34 -0.51
C LYS A 90 -2.69 -11.01 -1.36
N ALA A 91 -1.87 -10.11 -0.89
CA ALA A 91 -0.60 -9.78 -1.53
C ALA A 91 0.55 -10.19 -0.60
N THR A 92 1.54 -10.85 -1.18
CA THR A 92 2.79 -11.22 -0.53
C THR A 92 3.92 -10.56 -1.29
N PHE A 93 4.78 -9.85 -0.59
CA PHE A 93 5.92 -9.18 -1.18
C PHE A 93 7.07 -9.06 -0.19
N GLU A 94 8.25 -8.79 -0.69
CA GLU A 94 9.45 -8.53 0.08
C GLU A 94 9.67 -7.03 0.19
N LEU A 95 10.15 -6.59 1.34
CA LEU A 95 10.53 -5.22 1.57
C LEU A 95 12.02 -5.21 1.93
N HIS A 96 12.81 -4.65 1.04
CA HIS A 96 14.23 -4.46 1.22
C HIS A 96 14.47 -3.07 1.77
N TYR A 97 15.30 -2.95 2.78
CA TYR A 97 15.60 -1.66 3.39
C TYR A 97 17.08 -1.53 3.75
N ASP A 98 17.55 -0.30 3.76
CA ASP A 98 18.90 0.04 4.15
C ASP A 98 19.07 0.01 5.67
N GLU A 99 19.91 -0.90 6.17
CA GLU A 99 20.19 -1.07 7.60
C GLU A 99 20.93 0.11 8.24
N GLU A 100 21.64 0.90 7.44
CA GLU A 100 22.30 2.12 7.93
C GLU A 100 21.27 3.23 8.22
N VAL A 101 20.13 3.20 7.54
CA VAL A 101 19.04 4.15 7.72
C VAL A 101 18.00 3.65 8.70
N PHE A 102 17.57 2.39 8.56
CA PHE A 102 16.50 1.80 9.36
C PHE A 102 17.01 0.64 10.20
N ARG A 103 17.01 0.81 11.49
CA ARG A 103 17.24 -0.29 12.43
C ARG A 103 16.03 -1.22 12.47
N GLN A 104 16.26 -2.50 12.74
CA GLN A 104 15.20 -3.51 12.79
C GLN A 104 14.06 -3.15 13.76
N ASP A 105 14.39 -2.63 14.94
CA ASP A 105 13.40 -2.21 15.93
C ASP A 105 12.52 -1.04 15.43
N PHE A 106 13.10 -0.14 14.62
CA PHE A 106 12.34 0.93 13.96
C PHE A 106 11.40 0.38 12.89
N MET A 107 11.88 -0.60 12.10
CA MET A 107 11.05 -1.28 11.10
C MET A 107 9.84 -1.95 11.74
N ASP A 108 10.01 -2.62 12.87
CA ASP A 108 8.93 -3.30 13.56
C ASP A 108 7.95 -2.34 14.24
N LYS A 109 8.46 -1.37 15.00
CA LYS A 109 7.63 -0.48 15.84
C LYS A 109 7.03 0.70 15.07
N VAL A 110 7.74 1.24 14.10
CA VAL A 110 7.29 2.43 13.37
C VAL A 110 6.76 2.06 12.00
N ILE A 111 7.52 1.33 11.20
CA ILE A 111 7.09 1.03 9.82
C ILE A 111 5.91 0.05 9.85
N ARG A 112 6.05 -1.11 10.49
CA ARG A 112 4.97 -2.09 10.56
C ARG A 112 3.76 -1.57 11.35
N ASP A 113 3.96 -1.17 12.59
CA ASP A 113 2.85 -0.93 13.53
C ASP A 113 2.16 0.42 13.32
N GLN A 114 2.84 1.40 12.74
CA GLN A 114 2.29 2.75 12.58
C GLN A 114 2.15 3.16 11.11
N VAL A 115 3.21 3.07 10.30
CA VAL A 115 3.15 3.53 8.91
C VAL A 115 2.26 2.62 8.06
N PHE A 116 2.43 1.31 8.13
CA PHE A 116 1.55 0.37 7.43
C PHE A 116 0.11 0.43 7.93
N LEU A 117 -0.11 0.63 9.23
CA LEU A 117 -1.45 0.81 9.78
C LEU A 117 -2.13 2.06 9.18
N THR A 118 -1.41 3.16 9.14
CA THR A 118 -1.91 4.42 8.55
C THR A 118 -2.11 4.27 7.05
N ALA A 119 -1.16 3.63 6.36
CA ALA A 119 -1.26 3.34 4.93
C ALA A 119 -2.53 2.54 4.61
N GLY A 120 -2.81 1.48 5.35
CA GLY A 120 -3.97 0.64 5.11
C GLY A 120 -5.31 1.26 5.48
N ARG A 121 -5.36 2.08 6.52
CA ARG A 121 -6.60 2.69 7.03
C ARG A 121 -6.94 4.01 6.37
N ALA A 122 -5.96 4.90 6.23
CA ALA A 122 -6.19 6.29 5.84
C ALA A 122 -5.82 6.60 4.39
N ILE A 123 -4.80 5.93 3.85
CA ILE A 123 -4.33 6.18 2.48
C ILE A 123 -5.00 5.22 1.50
N GLY A 124 -4.82 3.92 1.68
CA GLY A 124 -5.32 2.86 0.81
C GLY A 124 -4.60 2.75 -0.54
N LEU A 125 -4.94 1.71 -1.28
CA LEU A 125 -4.34 1.37 -2.56
C LEU A 125 -5.31 1.61 -3.72
N LEU A 126 -4.77 1.96 -4.88
CA LEU A 126 -5.46 2.12 -6.15
C LEU A 126 -6.54 3.22 -6.12
N GLU A 127 -7.58 3.00 -6.93
CA GLU A 127 -8.67 3.97 -7.08
C GLU A 127 -9.76 3.76 -6.02
N TYR A 128 -10.54 4.81 -5.79
CA TYR A 128 -11.61 4.83 -4.80
C TYR A 128 -11.14 4.47 -3.37
N ARG A 129 -9.88 4.83 -3.07
CA ARG A 129 -9.23 4.62 -1.77
C ARG A 129 -9.60 5.70 -0.75
N PRO A 130 -9.40 5.47 0.56
CA PRO A 130 -9.71 6.43 1.61
C PRO A 130 -9.12 7.82 1.41
N ALA A 131 -7.86 7.93 0.98
CA ALA A 131 -7.21 9.22 0.70
C ALA A 131 -7.88 10.05 -0.43
N LYS A 132 -8.79 9.44 -1.19
CA LYS A 132 -9.61 10.09 -2.22
C LYS A 132 -11.11 10.05 -1.91
N GLY A 133 -11.47 9.88 -0.64
CA GLY A 133 -12.86 9.80 -0.18
C GLY A 133 -13.58 8.49 -0.50
N GLY A 134 -12.86 7.47 -0.95
CA GLY A 134 -13.41 6.16 -1.30
C GLY A 134 -13.39 5.15 -0.15
N LYS A 135 -13.90 3.96 -0.43
CA LYS A 135 -14.04 2.87 0.55
C LYS A 135 -13.14 1.66 0.26
N PHE A 136 -12.48 1.63 -0.91
CA PHE A 136 -11.72 0.48 -1.39
C PHE A 136 -10.22 0.61 -1.12
N GLY A 137 -9.47 -0.47 -1.36
CA GLY A 137 -8.03 -0.47 -1.22
C GLY A 137 -7.49 -0.39 0.21
N ARG A 138 -8.33 -0.57 1.21
CA ARG A 138 -7.89 -0.71 2.60
C ARG A 138 -7.21 -2.06 2.79
N PHE A 139 -6.24 -2.10 3.68
CA PHE A 139 -5.50 -3.32 3.98
C PHE A 139 -4.94 -3.31 5.41
N ARG A 140 -4.42 -4.46 5.84
CA ARG A 140 -3.64 -4.60 7.07
C ARG A 140 -2.53 -5.62 6.87
N VAL A 141 -1.45 -5.47 7.59
CA VAL A 141 -0.42 -6.50 7.69
C VAL A 141 -0.95 -7.65 8.54
N ILE A 142 -0.82 -8.88 8.05
CA ILE A 142 -1.25 -10.08 8.78
C ILE A 142 -0.08 -10.98 9.12
N LYS A 143 1.04 -10.85 8.41
CA LYS A 143 2.27 -11.58 8.68
C LYS A 143 3.46 -10.66 8.39
N TRP A 144 4.45 -10.73 9.23
CA TRP A 144 5.69 -9.98 9.15
C TRP A 144 6.82 -10.89 9.60
N GLU A 145 7.79 -11.15 8.74
CA GLU A 145 8.93 -12.01 9.00
C GLU A 145 10.22 -11.34 8.54
N HIS A 146 11.31 -11.63 9.20
CA HIS A 146 12.67 -11.21 8.85
C HIS A 146 13.49 -12.41 8.43
#